data_ebe3194f12af2baeaab89e7c87a51515
#
_entry.id   ebe3194f12af2baeaab89e7c87a51515
#
_cell.length_a   1.000
_cell.length_b   1.000
_cell.length_c   1.000
_cell.angle_alpha   90.00
_cell.angle_beta   90.00
_cell.angle_gamma   90.00
#
_symmetry.space_group_name_H-M   'P 1'
#
loop_
_entity.id
_entity.type
_entity.pdbx_description
1 polymer ?
#
loop_
_entity_poly.entity_id
_entity_poly.type
_entity_poly.pdbx_seq_one_letter_code
_entity_poly.pdbx_strand_id
1 'polypeptide(L)'
;HFEHIDINQGDWLFLARNNYLLNNVEEHLRTNGYFYTKNNKSSVNENLIHAIKDWEQLRKGQSIEAYRIKKIYNFMKAGKGVRTGYKTMKQAEPDLVLNINQLKKTYGLLVDGIWHQSFDLIGDTQREYIISCLRKGEKVNSSRIKLNTIHATKGGECQNVVLLTDVASKTYEELYKNPDNECRAFYVGVTRTKENLHIVQGRTRKEFKVMI
;
A
#
# COMPACT_ATOMS: atom_id res chain seq x y z
N HIS A 1 1.40 -7.01 -22.27
CA HIS A 1 1.44 -7.29 -20.81
C HIS A 1 1.46 -5.96 -20.04
N PHE A 2 0.80 -5.88 -18.89
CA PHE A 2 0.77 -4.67 -18.05
C PHE A 2 2.16 -4.24 -17.56
N GLU A 3 3.12 -5.16 -17.48
CA GLU A 3 4.51 -4.93 -17.06
C GLU A 3 5.27 -3.94 -17.98
N HIS A 4 4.79 -3.72 -19.20
CA HIS A 4 5.37 -2.78 -20.16
C HIS A 4 4.73 -1.39 -20.13
N ILE A 5 3.70 -1.18 -19.28
CA ILE A 5 3.05 0.11 -19.13
C ILE A 5 3.90 0.95 -18.19
N ASP A 6 4.28 2.16 -18.63
CA ASP A 6 5.00 3.11 -17.78
C ASP A 6 4.02 3.73 -16.77
N ILE A 7 4.14 3.30 -15.51
CA ILE A 7 3.31 3.74 -14.40
C ILE A 7 4.06 4.69 -13.44
N ASN A 8 5.17 5.28 -13.85
CA ASN A 8 5.99 6.12 -12.97
C ASN A 8 5.30 7.43 -12.56
N GLN A 9 4.34 7.91 -13.34
CA GLN A 9 3.62 9.15 -13.07
C GLN A 9 2.10 8.97 -13.24
N GLY A 10 1.33 9.91 -12.68
CA GLY A 10 -0.13 9.92 -12.79
C GLY A 10 -0.82 8.97 -11.82
N ASP A 11 -2.15 9.07 -11.77
CA ASP A 11 -3.01 8.20 -10.99
C ASP A 11 -3.43 6.99 -11.80
N TRP A 12 -3.32 5.80 -11.21
CA TRP A 12 -3.54 4.52 -11.88
C TRP A 12 -4.58 3.66 -11.16
N LEU A 13 -5.45 3.04 -11.93
CA LEU A 13 -6.43 2.09 -11.45
C LEU A 13 -6.32 0.78 -12.25
N PHE A 14 -5.86 -0.27 -11.59
CA PHE A 14 -5.85 -1.63 -12.15
C PHE A 14 -7.15 -2.32 -11.80
N LEU A 15 -7.84 -2.79 -12.82
CA LEU A 15 -9.13 -3.47 -12.71
C LEU A 15 -9.05 -4.90 -13.21
N ALA A 16 -9.64 -5.81 -12.45
CA ALA A 16 -9.88 -7.18 -12.87
C ALA A 16 -11.29 -7.62 -12.49
N ARG A 17 -11.82 -8.63 -13.20
CA ARG A 17 -13.13 -9.21 -12.86
C ARG A 17 -13.10 -9.92 -11.50
N ASN A 18 -11.98 -10.57 -11.17
CA ASN A 18 -11.78 -11.35 -9.96
C ASN A 18 -10.54 -10.89 -9.20
N ASN A 19 -10.61 -10.86 -7.87
CA ASN A 19 -9.56 -10.29 -7.03
C ASN A 19 -8.20 -11.01 -7.15
N TYR A 20 -8.19 -12.34 -7.32
CA TYR A 20 -6.94 -13.10 -7.43
C TYR A 20 -6.15 -12.79 -8.71
N LEU A 21 -6.81 -12.29 -9.76
CA LEU A 21 -6.14 -11.87 -11.00
C LEU A 21 -5.27 -10.63 -10.81
N LEU A 22 -5.48 -9.87 -9.74
CA LEU A 22 -4.65 -8.74 -9.36
C LEU A 22 -3.35 -9.15 -8.63
N ASN A 23 -3.17 -10.43 -8.26
CA ASN A 23 -2.01 -10.86 -7.49
C ASN A 23 -0.69 -10.65 -8.25
N ASN A 24 -0.66 -10.92 -9.55
CA ASN A 24 0.54 -10.69 -10.37
C ASN A 24 0.87 -9.19 -10.49
N VAL A 25 -0.16 -8.33 -10.55
CA VAL A 25 0.02 -6.87 -10.53
C VAL A 25 0.58 -6.44 -9.17
N GLU A 26 0.03 -6.98 -8.09
CA GLU A 26 0.49 -6.70 -6.73
C GLU A 26 1.96 -7.09 -6.54
N GLU A 27 2.35 -8.28 -6.99
CA GLU A 27 3.74 -8.75 -6.95
C GLU A 27 4.66 -7.83 -7.75
N HIS A 28 4.27 -7.46 -8.97
CA HIS A 28 5.02 -6.53 -9.81
C HIS A 28 5.21 -5.16 -9.14
N LEU A 29 4.16 -4.61 -8.54
CA LEU A 29 4.23 -3.32 -7.84
C LEU A 29 5.14 -3.40 -6.61
N ARG A 30 5.08 -4.50 -5.85
CA ARG A 30 5.96 -4.71 -4.70
C ARG A 30 7.42 -4.82 -5.11
N THR A 31 7.71 -5.64 -6.12
CA THR A 31 9.07 -5.86 -6.62
C THR A 31 9.68 -4.56 -7.16
N ASN A 32 8.86 -3.72 -7.80
CA ASN A 32 9.32 -2.46 -8.39
C ASN A 32 9.18 -1.24 -7.44
N GLY A 33 8.85 -1.43 -6.18
CA GLY A 33 8.82 -0.36 -5.19
C GLY A 33 7.75 0.70 -5.42
N TYR A 34 6.52 0.28 -5.71
CA TYR A 34 5.36 1.17 -5.79
C TYR A 34 4.42 0.98 -4.61
N PHE A 35 4.02 2.06 -3.94
CA PHE A 35 2.91 2.00 -3.00
C PHE A 35 1.59 1.90 -3.75
N TYR A 36 0.70 1.03 -3.26
CA TYR A 36 -0.63 0.84 -3.83
C TYR A 36 -1.67 0.60 -2.73
N THR A 37 -2.93 0.75 -3.09
CA THR A 37 -4.05 0.24 -2.32
C THR A 37 -4.70 -0.92 -3.06
N LYS A 38 -5.12 -1.97 -2.34
CA LYS A 38 -5.91 -3.08 -2.88
C LYS A 38 -7.19 -3.21 -2.10
N ASN A 39 -8.33 -3.05 -2.75
CA ASN A 39 -9.65 -3.03 -2.08
C ASN A 39 -9.67 -2.04 -0.89
N ASN A 40 -9.20 -0.83 -1.09
CA ASN A 40 -9.06 0.25 -0.11
C ASN A 40 -8.12 -0.05 1.08
N LYS A 41 -7.34 -1.13 1.03
CA LYS A 41 -6.31 -1.42 2.03
C LYS A 41 -4.95 -1.05 1.49
N SER A 42 -4.19 -0.27 2.24
CA SER A 42 -2.82 0.10 1.89
C SER A 42 -1.90 -1.11 1.85
N SER A 43 -0.96 -1.12 0.90
CA SER A 43 0.12 -2.13 0.79
C SER A 43 1.07 -2.15 2.00
N VAL A 44 1.07 -1.08 2.78
CA VAL A 44 1.81 -0.97 4.05
C VAL A 44 0.85 -0.56 5.16
N ASN A 45 1.03 -1.10 6.34
CA ASN A 45 0.24 -0.76 7.51
C ASN A 45 0.37 0.74 7.82
N GLU A 46 -0.75 1.46 7.89
CA GLU A 46 -0.79 2.91 8.13
C GLU A 46 -0.13 3.30 9.45
N ASN A 47 -0.29 2.50 10.51
CA ASN A 47 0.37 2.75 11.79
C ASN A 47 1.90 2.71 11.66
N LEU A 48 2.44 1.82 10.83
CA LEU A 48 3.88 1.77 10.56
C LEU A 48 4.35 3.01 9.82
N ILE A 49 3.57 3.46 8.84
CA ILE A 49 3.88 4.67 8.08
C ILE A 49 3.91 5.90 9.01
N HIS A 50 2.91 6.05 9.85
CA HIS A 50 2.88 7.14 10.83
C HIS A 50 4.07 7.04 11.80
N ALA A 51 4.38 5.85 12.30
CA ALA A 51 5.52 5.64 13.18
C ALA A 51 6.86 5.99 12.51
N ILE A 52 7.05 5.65 11.23
CA ILE A 52 8.25 6.03 10.47
C ILE A 52 8.37 7.55 10.36
N LYS A 53 7.29 8.25 10.03
CA LYS A 53 7.29 9.72 9.93
C LYS A 53 7.60 10.38 11.27
N ASP A 54 6.92 9.95 12.31
CA ASP A 54 7.09 10.46 13.66
C ASP A 54 8.52 10.23 14.16
N TRP A 55 9.09 9.06 13.86
CA TRP A 55 10.48 8.74 14.18
C TRP A 55 11.48 9.65 13.47
N GLU A 56 11.30 9.90 12.19
CA GLU A 56 12.19 10.80 11.44
C GLU A 56 12.02 12.28 11.86
N GLN A 57 10.84 12.70 12.36
CA GLN A 57 10.66 14.00 12.99
C GLN A 57 11.47 14.11 14.28
N LEU A 58 11.41 13.08 15.16
CA LEU A 58 12.22 13.01 16.38
C LEU A 58 13.72 13.09 16.08
N ARG A 59 14.18 12.33 15.06
CA ARG A 59 15.59 12.33 14.65
C ARG A 59 16.06 13.69 14.12
N LYS A 60 15.16 14.48 13.53
CA LYS A 60 15.42 15.86 13.10
C LYS A 60 15.37 16.88 14.24
N GLY A 61 15.25 16.43 15.48
CA GLY A 61 15.22 17.28 16.67
C GLY A 61 13.84 17.86 17.02
N GLN A 62 12.79 17.43 16.31
CA GLN A 62 11.42 17.83 16.66
C GLN A 62 10.93 17.05 17.87
N SER A 63 9.93 17.59 18.54
CA SER A 63 9.25 16.93 19.67
C SER A 63 7.87 16.48 19.24
N ILE A 64 7.42 15.34 19.77
CA ILE A 64 6.09 14.77 19.50
C ILE A 64 5.43 14.29 20.79
N GLU A 65 4.13 14.06 20.74
CA GLU A 65 3.33 13.64 21.89
C GLU A 65 3.60 12.18 22.28
N ALA A 66 3.55 11.89 23.59
CA ALA A 66 3.85 10.59 24.17
C ALA A 66 2.98 9.45 23.59
N TYR A 67 1.71 9.70 23.26
CA TYR A 67 0.86 8.69 22.63
C TYR A 67 1.35 8.26 21.23
N ARG A 68 2.00 9.17 20.48
CA ARG A 68 2.63 8.85 19.19
C ARG A 68 3.92 8.07 19.40
N ILE A 69 4.72 8.43 20.42
CA ILE A 69 5.92 7.68 20.79
C ILE A 69 5.60 6.24 21.17
N LYS A 70 4.51 6.03 21.91
CA LYS A 70 4.01 4.68 22.22
C LYS A 70 3.75 3.85 20.95
N LYS A 71 3.22 4.45 19.88
CA LYS A 71 3.04 3.78 18.58
C LYS A 71 4.38 3.44 17.94
N ILE A 72 5.39 4.31 18.02
CA ILE A 72 6.76 4.04 17.56
C ILE A 72 7.35 2.83 18.30
N TYR A 73 7.25 2.82 19.62
CA TYR A 73 7.80 1.75 20.46
C TYR A 73 7.19 0.36 20.17
N ASN A 74 5.98 0.31 19.58
CA ASN A 74 5.37 -0.96 19.16
C ASN A 74 6.19 -1.67 18.06
N PHE A 75 6.99 -0.94 17.28
CA PHE A 75 7.86 -1.48 16.24
C PHE A 75 9.28 -1.79 16.71
N MET A 76 9.58 -1.57 18.00
CA MET A 76 10.88 -1.83 18.61
C MET A 76 10.80 -3.01 19.58
N LYS A 77 11.83 -3.85 19.62
CA LYS A 77 11.94 -4.95 20.57
C LYS A 77 12.37 -4.43 21.95
N ALA A 78 11.70 -4.91 23.01
CA ALA A 78 12.11 -4.63 24.37
C ALA A 78 13.50 -5.22 24.66
N GLY A 79 14.35 -4.47 25.31
CA GLY A 79 15.75 -4.81 25.59
C GLY A 79 16.71 -4.51 24.43
N LYS A 80 16.21 -4.08 23.26
CA LYS A 80 17.04 -3.72 22.08
C LYS A 80 16.77 -2.29 21.60
N GLY A 81 15.58 -1.97 21.12
CA GLY A 81 15.22 -0.63 20.69
C GLY A 81 14.69 0.24 21.84
N VAL A 82 14.02 -0.39 22.80
CA VAL A 82 13.48 0.27 24.00
C VAL A 82 13.72 -0.59 25.25
N ARG A 83 14.02 0.01 26.37
CA ARG A 83 14.24 -0.67 27.67
C ARG A 83 12.98 -1.48 28.07
N THR A 84 13.18 -2.66 28.64
CA THR A 84 12.09 -3.49 29.16
C THR A 84 11.23 -2.71 30.17
N GLY A 85 9.90 -2.80 30.02
CA GLY A 85 8.95 -2.06 30.85
C GLY A 85 8.55 -0.67 30.34
N TYR A 86 9.24 -0.11 29.35
CA TYR A 86 8.98 1.25 28.85
C TYR A 86 8.10 1.33 27.58
N LYS A 87 7.83 0.22 26.90
CA LYS A 87 7.02 0.20 25.64
C LYS A 87 5.63 0.83 25.79
N THR A 88 5.03 0.73 26.96
CA THR A 88 3.67 1.22 27.21
C THR A 88 3.59 2.70 27.51
N MET A 89 4.74 3.37 27.73
CA MET A 89 4.82 4.80 28.09
C MET A 89 3.94 5.17 29.31
N LYS A 90 3.76 4.24 30.27
CA LYS A 90 2.92 4.48 31.47
C LYS A 90 3.38 5.64 32.35
N GLN A 91 4.64 6.04 32.21
CA GLN A 91 5.27 7.11 32.98
C GLN A 91 5.01 8.51 32.40
N ALA A 92 4.37 8.60 31.24
CA ALA A 92 4.11 9.86 30.56
C ALA A 92 2.60 10.07 30.34
N GLU A 93 2.15 11.29 30.61
CA GLU A 93 0.83 11.73 30.18
C GLU A 93 0.75 11.67 28.64
N PRO A 94 -0.39 11.28 28.05
CA PRO A 94 -0.51 11.07 26.61
C PRO A 94 -0.11 12.27 25.75
N ASP A 95 -0.43 13.48 26.23
CA ASP A 95 -0.22 14.75 25.50
C ASP A 95 1.14 15.39 25.84
N LEU A 96 1.93 14.77 26.71
CA LEU A 96 3.27 15.26 27.02
C LEU A 96 4.14 15.24 25.77
N VAL A 97 4.68 16.40 25.40
CA VAL A 97 5.54 16.55 24.22
C VAL A 97 6.99 16.28 24.57
N LEU A 98 7.63 15.35 23.87
CA LEU A 98 8.95 14.82 24.18
C LEU A 98 9.86 14.82 22.95
N ASN A 99 11.13 15.14 23.16
CA ASN A 99 12.18 15.00 22.16
C ASN A 99 13.03 13.73 22.37
N ILE A 100 13.90 13.42 21.42
CA ILE A 100 14.71 12.19 21.43
C ILE A 100 15.64 12.09 22.65
N ASN A 101 16.18 13.22 23.15
CA ASN A 101 17.06 13.24 24.30
C ASN A 101 16.31 12.90 25.60
N GLN A 102 15.10 13.43 25.77
CA GLN A 102 14.23 13.07 26.88
C GLN A 102 13.84 11.61 26.84
N LEU A 103 13.57 11.07 25.64
CA LEU A 103 13.26 9.66 25.46
C LEU A 103 14.42 8.75 25.88
N LYS A 104 15.65 9.09 25.51
CA LYS A 104 16.85 8.35 25.91
C LYS A 104 17.09 8.42 27.43
N LYS A 105 16.97 9.62 28.00
CA LYS A 105 17.27 9.85 29.42
C LYS A 105 16.23 9.24 30.35
N THR A 106 14.93 9.39 30.04
CA THR A 106 13.84 9.12 30.98
C THR A 106 12.90 8.04 30.55
N TYR A 107 12.65 7.88 29.22
CA TYR A 107 11.60 7.00 28.68
C TYR A 107 12.15 5.77 27.98
N GLY A 108 13.39 5.39 28.27
CA GLY A 108 13.95 4.08 27.94
C GLY A 108 14.29 3.85 26.47
N LEU A 109 14.39 4.88 25.65
CA LEU A 109 14.86 4.74 24.26
C LEU A 109 16.34 4.35 24.24
N LEU A 110 16.70 3.30 23.47
CA LEU A 110 18.06 2.76 23.39
C LEU A 110 18.75 3.03 22.03
N VAL A 111 17.99 3.47 21.02
CA VAL A 111 18.46 3.64 19.64
C VAL A 111 18.11 5.03 19.11
N ASP A 112 18.87 5.52 18.10
CA ASP A 112 18.63 6.78 17.41
C ASP A 112 18.98 6.75 15.93
N GLY A 113 19.25 5.56 15.40
CA GLY A 113 19.50 5.31 13.98
C GLY A 113 18.29 5.61 13.11
N ILE A 114 18.46 5.55 11.79
CA ILE A 114 17.36 5.69 10.84
C ILE A 114 16.30 4.62 11.09
N TRP A 115 15.05 4.87 10.71
CA TRP A 115 13.89 4.03 11.06
C TRP A 115 14.10 2.54 10.75
N HIS A 116 14.68 2.20 9.60
CA HIS A 116 14.87 0.81 9.20
C HIS A 116 15.97 0.07 9.99
N GLN A 117 16.81 0.78 10.73
CA GLN A 117 17.76 0.21 11.69
C GLN A 117 17.18 0.12 13.09
N SER A 118 16.28 1.06 13.44
CA SER A 118 15.71 1.21 14.78
C SER A 118 14.45 0.37 15.01
N PHE A 119 13.69 0.06 13.95
CA PHE A 119 12.44 -0.71 14.01
C PHE A 119 12.71 -2.18 13.74
N ASP A 120 13.16 -2.90 14.72
CA ASP A 120 13.62 -4.28 14.62
C ASP A 120 12.49 -5.33 14.65
N LEU A 121 11.23 -4.92 14.82
CA LEU A 121 10.06 -5.79 14.70
C LEU A 121 9.43 -5.78 13.30
N ILE A 122 10.02 -5.08 12.33
CA ILE A 122 9.59 -5.11 10.93
C ILE A 122 10.37 -6.21 10.21
N GLY A 123 9.66 -7.12 9.54
CA GLY A 123 10.28 -8.16 8.72
C GLY A 123 11.10 -7.58 7.55
N ASP A 124 12.16 -8.26 7.17
CA ASP A 124 13.13 -7.76 6.17
C ASP A 124 12.48 -7.47 4.82
N THR A 125 11.63 -8.36 4.31
CA THR A 125 10.90 -8.17 3.04
C THR A 125 10.04 -6.90 3.06
N GLN A 126 9.35 -6.61 4.15
CA GLN A 126 8.54 -5.41 4.29
C GLN A 126 9.41 -4.16 4.39
N ARG A 127 10.53 -4.25 5.11
CA ARG A 127 11.52 -3.18 5.25
C ARG A 127 12.10 -2.79 3.91
N GLU A 128 12.57 -3.76 3.12
CA GLU A 128 13.13 -3.56 1.79
C GLU A 128 12.12 -2.96 0.83
N TYR A 129 10.89 -3.45 0.85
CA TYR A 129 9.81 -2.89 0.05
C TYR A 129 9.57 -1.40 0.36
N ILE A 130 9.44 -1.03 1.64
CA ILE A 130 9.25 0.38 2.03
C ILE A 130 10.44 1.24 1.62
N ILE A 131 11.68 0.75 1.82
CA ILE A 131 12.89 1.46 1.40
C ILE A 131 12.88 1.70 -0.11
N SER A 132 12.53 0.68 -0.90
CA SER A 132 12.44 0.77 -2.36
C SER A 132 11.43 1.82 -2.79
N CYS A 133 10.22 1.81 -2.20
CA CYS A 133 9.19 2.81 -2.46
C CYS A 133 9.67 4.24 -2.15
N LEU A 134 10.29 4.44 -0.99
CA LEU A 134 10.78 5.76 -0.57
C LEU A 134 11.92 6.27 -1.47
N ARG A 135 12.83 5.39 -1.91
CA ARG A 135 13.90 5.74 -2.87
C ARG A 135 13.35 6.16 -4.22
N LYS A 136 12.22 5.59 -4.63
CA LYS A 136 11.52 5.94 -5.87
C LYS A 136 10.75 7.26 -5.76
N GLY A 137 10.65 7.84 -4.58
CA GLY A 137 9.91 9.08 -4.32
C GLY A 137 8.40 8.89 -4.17
N GLU A 138 7.95 7.65 -3.98
CA GLU A 138 6.54 7.35 -3.75
C GLU A 138 6.05 7.98 -2.45
N LYS A 139 4.84 8.57 -2.50
CA LYS A 139 4.20 9.20 -1.34
C LYS A 139 3.38 8.17 -0.57
N VAL A 140 3.82 7.85 0.62
CA VAL A 140 3.20 6.82 1.47
C VAL A 140 1.74 7.14 1.87
N ASN A 141 1.35 8.41 1.93
CA ASN A 141 0.03 8.85 2.40
C ASN A 141 -1.03 8.99 1.30
N SER A 142 -0.63 8.96 0.04
CA SER A 142 -1.55 9.04 -1.07
C SER A 142 -1.06 8.11 -2.16
N SER A 143 -1.43 6.83 -2.02
CA SER A 143 -1.13 5.89 -3.08
C SER A 143 -1.87 6.31 -4.35
N ARG A 144 -1.10 6.62 -5.38
CA ARG A 144 -1.60 6.97 -6.72
C ARG A 144 -1.99 5.72 -7.53
N ILE A 145 -1.67 4.52 -7.02
CA ILE A 145 -1.98 3.24 -7.67
C ILE A 145 -3.02 2.50 -6.84
N LYS A 146 -4.12 2.13 -7.49
CA LYS A 146 -5.24 1.40 -6.88
C LYS A 146 -5.48 0.10 -7.64
N LEU A 147 -5.70 -0.98 -6.89
CA LEU A 147 -6.07 -2.29 -7.41
C LEU A 147 -7.45 -2.65 -6.90
N ASN A 148 -8.41 -2.83 -7.78
CA ASN A 148 -9.79 -3.16 -7.40
C ASN A 148 -10.40 -4.16 -8.38
N THR A 149 -11.43 -4.87 -7.93
CA THR A 149 -12.30 -5.55 -8.87
C THR A 149 -13.21 -4.53 -9.56
N ILE A 150 -13.67 -4.84 -10.77
CA ILE A 150 -14.60 -3.99 -11.51
C ILE A 150 -15.83 -3.65 -10.66
N HIS A 151 -16.35 -4.61 -9.88
CA HIS A 151 -17.52 -4.41 -9.02
C HIS A 151 -17.27 -3.46 -7.84
N ALA A 152 -16.04 -3.41 -7.33
CA ALA A 152 -15.67 -2.57 -6.19
C ALA A 152 -15.44 -1.09 -6.58
N THR A 153 -15.37 -0.77 -7.87
CA THR A 153 -15.08 0.59 -8.37
C THR A 153 -16.32 1.41 -8.71
N LYS A 154 -17.47 1.01 -8.21
CA LYS A 154 -18.73 1.72 -8.50
C LYS A 154 -18.61 3.20 -8.09
N GLY A 155 -18.71 4.11 -9.09
CA GLY A 155 -18.63 5.56 -8.89
C GLY A 155 -17.21 6.19 -8.87
N GLY A 156 -16.14 5.41 -8.91
CA GLY A 156 -14.77 5.94 -8.96
C GLY A 156 -14.24 6.07 -10.39
N GLU A 157 -13.58 7.18 -10.71
CA GLU A 157 -12.85 7.40 -11.97
C GLU A 157 -11.38 7.64 -11.69
N CYS A 158 -10.53 7.34 -12.68
CA CYS A 158 -9.09 7.51 -12.58
C CYS A 158 -8.51 8.03 -13.89
N GLN A 159 -7.41 8.76 -13.82
CA GLN A 159 -6.72 9.28 -15.00
C GLN A 159 -6.36 8.16 -15.96
N ASN A 160 -5.65 7.14 -15.46
CA ASN A 160 -5.23 5.99 -16.23
C ASN A 160 -5.85 4.70 -15.68
N VAL A 161 -6.41 3.89 -16.54
CA VAL A 161 -7.02 2.60 -16.17
C VAL A 161 -6.33 1.47 -16.94
N VAL A 162 -5.95 0.44 -16.21
CA VAL A 162 -5.49 -0.84 -16.77
C VAL A 162 -6.56 -1.89 -16.50
N LEU A 163 -7.23 -2.37 -17.55
CA LEU A 163 -8.28 -3.36 -17.47
C LEU A 163 -7.74 -4.73 -17.90
N LEU A 164 -7.67 -5.68 -16.96
CA LEU A 164 -7.29 -7.06 -17.23
C LEU A 164 -8.51 -7.84 -17.73
N THR A 165 -8.37 -8.54 -18.85
CA THR A 165 -9.47 -9.27 -19.48
C THR A 165 -9.59 -10.72 -19.04
N ASP A 166 -8.61 -11.29 -18.33
CA ASP A 166 -8.73 -12.62 -17.72
C ASP A 166 -9.94 -12.72 -16.79
N VAL A 167 -10.60 -13.88 -16.81
CA VAL A 167 -11.75 -14.19 -15.96
C VAL A 167 -11.60 -15.57 -15.30
N ALA A 168 -12.28 -15.78 -14.18
CA ALA A 168 -12.38 -17.10 -13.56
C ALA A 168 -13.19 -18.08 -14.43
N SER A 169 -12.96 -19.39 -14.25
CA SER A 169 -13.68 -20.43 -15.03
C SER A 169 -15.19 -20.26 -14.96
N LYS A 170 -15.74 -20.03 -13.76
CA LYS A 170 -17.18 -19.80 -13.57
C LYS A 170 -17.68 -18.57 -14.34
N THR A 171 -16.93 -17.46 -14.29
CA THR A 171 -17.27 -16.25 -15.05
C THR A 171 -17.19 -16.49 -16.56
N TYR A 172 -16.21 -17.28 -17.00
CA TYR A 172 -16.08 -17.66 -18.40
C TYR A 172 -17.26 -18.50 -18.89
N GLU A 173 -17.78 -19.42 -18.08
CA GLU A 173 -19.01 -20.17 -18.38
C GLU A 173 -20.24 -19.26 -18.44
N GLU A 174 -20.34 -18.27 -17.52
CA GLU A 174 -21.43 -17.30 -17.53
C GLU A 174 -21.42 -16.40 -18.79
N LEU A 175 -20.25 -16.09 -19.36
CA LEU A 175 -20.13 -15.35 -20.62
C LEU A 175 -20.89 -16.04 -21.78
N TYR A 176 -21.00 -17.38 -21.76
CA TYR A 176 -21.77 -18.11 -22.77
C TYR A 176 -23.26 -18.21 -22.45
N LYS A 177 -23.62 -18.24 -21.15
CA LYS A 177 -25.02 -18.41 -20.71
C LYS A 177 -25.75 -17.08 -20.67
N ASN A 178 -25.09 -16.03 -20.18
CA ASN A 178 -25.67 -14.70 -19.98
C ASN A 178 -24.61 -13.62 -20.21
N PRO A 179 -24.21 -13.36 -21.47
CA PRO A 179 -23.14 -12.43 -21.80
C PRO A 179 -23.41 -10.99 -21.35
N ASP A 180 -24.67 -10.56 -21.29
CA ASP A 180 -25.04 -9.19 -20.98
C ASP A 180 -24.54 -8.70 -19.62
N ASN A 181 -24.56 -9.58 -18.61
CA ASN A 181 -24.11 -9.21 -17.27
C ASN A 181 -22.58 -8.95 -17.26
N GLU A 182 -21.81 -9.77 -17.92
CA GLU A 182 -20.37 -9.61 -18.00
C GLU A 182 -20.00 -8.43 -18.92
N CYS A 183 -20.70 -8.23 -20.04
CA CYS A 183 -20.55 -7.06 -20.89
C CYS A 183 -20.79 -5.76 -20.10
N ARG A 184 -21.84 -5.69 -19.29
CA ARG A 184 -22.11 -4.53 -18.41
C ARG A 184 -21.00 -4.33 -17.39
N ALA A 185 -20.46 -5.41 -16.80
CA ALA A 185 -19.37 -5.30 -15.86
C ALA A 185 -18.11 -4.72 -16.54
N PHE A 186 -17.70 -5.24 -17.68
CA PHE A 186 -16.54 -4.72 -18.41
C PHE A 186 -16.78 -3.30 -18.94
N TYR A 187 -17.99 -2.96 -19.39
CA TYR A 187 -18.37 -1.59 -19.72
C TYR A 187 -18.16 -0.63 -18.55
N VAL A 188 -18.58 -1.02 -17.33
CA VAL A 188 -18.29 -0.23 -16.13
C VAL A 188 -16.80 -0.06 -15.93
N GLY A 189 -15.98 -1.09 -16.14
CA GLY A 189 -14.52 -0.99 -16.04
C GLY A 189 -13.93 0.03 -17.01
N VAL A 190 -14.34 -0.02 -18.29
CA VAL A 190 -13.90 0.92 -19.34
C VAL A 190 -14.28 2.37 -18.99
N THR A 191 -15.51 2.58 -18.53
CA THR A 191 -16.02 3.94 -18.19
C THR A 191 -15.40 4.54 -16.92
N ARG A 192 -14.47 3.84 -16.25
CA ARG A 192 -13.68 4.42 -15.14
C ARG A 192 -12.52 5.29 -15.61
N THR A 193 -12.24 5.31 -16.90
CA THR A 193 -11.12 6.00 -17.51
C THR A 193 -11.47 7.47 -17.80
N LYS A 194 -10.57 8.38 -17.39
CA LYS A 194 -10.64 9.81 -17.75
C LYS A 194 -9.79 10.13 -18.99
N GLU A 195 -8.59 9.59 -19.05
CA GLU A 195 -7.62 9.94 -20.10
C GLU A 195 -7.15 8.70 -20.89
N ASN A 196 -6.51 7.74 -20.22
CA ASN A 196 -5.88 6.61 -20.88
C ASN A 196 -6.44 5.27 -20.41
N LEU A 197 -6.90 4.46 -21.36
CA LEU A 197 -7.35 3.09 -21.14
C LEU A 197 -6.36 2.10 -21.74
N HIS A 198 -5.82 1.21 -20.92
CA HIS A 198 -5.00 0.10 -21.33
C HIS A 198 -5.77 -1.21 -21.14
N ILE A 199 -6.13 -1.87 -22.22
CA ILE A 199 -6.76 -3.18 -22.19
C ILE A 199 -5.65 -4.23 -22.30
N VAL A 200 -5.50 -5.03 -21.24
CA VAL A 200 -4.49 -6.08 -21.17
C VAL A 200 -5.16 -7.42 -21.40
N GLN A 201 -4.82 -8.02 -22.53
CA GLN A 201 -5.33 -9.34 -22.90
C GLN A 201 -4.92 -10.40 -21.88
N GLY A 202 -5.79 -11.39 -21.72
CA GLY A 202 -5.62 -12.47 -20.78
C GLY A 202 -4.37 -13.31 -21.07
N ARG A 203 -3.76 -13.83 -20.01
CA ARG A 203 -2.70 -14.85 -20.10
C ARG A 203 -3.27 -16.25 -20.31
N THR A 204 -4.57 -16.41 -20.13
CA THR A 204 -5.30 -17.68 -20.26
C THR A 204 -6.24 -17.63 -21.45
N ARG A 205 -6.75 -18.81 -21.86
CA ARG A 205 -7.82 -18.87 -22.88
C ARG A 205 -9.19 -18.40 -22.34
N LYS A 206 -9.26 -18.12 -21.04
CA LYS A 206 -10.48 -17.66 -20.34
C LYS A 206 -10.42 -16.16 -20.17
N GLU A 207 -10.75 -15.44 -21.22
CA GLU A 207 -10.74 -13.98 -21.24
C GLU A 207 -12.05 -13.41 -21.78
N PHE A 208 -12.36 -12.20 -21.39
CA PHE A 208 -13.39 -11.38 -22.01
C PHE A 208 -12.81 -10.75 -23.28
N LYS A 209 -13.39 -11.07 -24.43
CA LYS A 209 -12.96 -10.48 -25.71
C LYS A 209 -13.60 -9.10 -25.87
N VAL A 210 -12.79 -8.07 -25.72
CA VAL A 210 -13.21 -6.70 -26.05
C VAL A 210 -13.18 -6.56 -27.56
N MET A 211 -14.34 -6.41 -28.17
CA MET A 211 -14.43 -6.02 -29.59
C MET A 211 -14.18 -4.50 -29.67
N ILE A 212 -13.04 -4.13 -30.23
CA ILE A 212 -12.66 -2.75 -30.54
C ILE A 212 -12.95 -2.50 -31.99
#